data_56e503e6d51730269a7f67bad4e734eb
#
_entry.id   56e503e6d51730269a7f67bad4e734eb
#
_cell.length_a   1.000
_cell.length_b   1.000
_cell.length_c   1.000
_cell.angle_alpha   90.00
_cell.angle_beta   90.00
_cell.angle_gamma   90.00
#
_symmetry.space_group_name_H-M   'P 1'
#
loop_
_entity.id
_entity.type
_entity.pdbx_description
1 polymer ?
#
loop_
_entity_poly.entity_id
_entity_poly.type
_entity_poly.pdbx_seq_one_letter_code
_entity_poly.pdbx_strand_id
1 'polypeptide(L)'
;MSGWYNKLKESKLNLIAGPCVLESKEHAFDMSGSLTEICDELEINFIYKTSFDKANRTSKDSYRGEFDLRKSNELFGELECEVLTDVHESWQPFLLSNADILQVPAFLCRQTNLIMACADTGKPTNIKKGQHTSPESMKYAVEKHGGDVLLTERGTFFGYNNLVVDMLSLVKMKEYAPVIFDMTHSVQQVSGRVTGGNREFAPVLGRAATAIGIDGLFMEVHNDPDNAPSDGQNMIRLKDFRGIVETLLEFATIAQQAEHVICNDEVPGSIPGGGSK
;
A
#
# COMPACT_ATOMS: atom_id res chain seq x y z
N MET A 1 4.08 -19.54 8.42
CA MET A 1 4.21 -18.28 7.67
C MET A 1 5.04 -18.59 6.45
N SER A 2 4.67 -18.07 5.31
CA SER A 2 5.43 -18.27 4.07
C SER A 2 6.77 -17.55 4.10
N GLY A 3 7.68 -17.90 3.19
CA GLY A 3 8.96 -17.19 3.02
C GLY A 3 8.77 -15.70 2.70
N TRP A 4 7.62 -15.35 2.09
CA TRP A 4 7.30 -13.98 1.74
C TRP A 4 7.05 -13.08 2.97
N TYR A 5 6.34 -13.57 3.98
CA TYR A 5 6.19 -12.84 5.25
C TYR A 5 7.52 -12.62 5.99
N ASN A 6 8.45 -13.55 5.86
CA ASN A 6 9.78 -13.38 6.46
C ASN A 6 10.54 -12.23 5.80
N LYS A 7 10.47 -12.12 4.46
CA LYS A 7 11.06 -10.99 3.72
C LYS A 7 10.56 -9.63 4.22
N LEU A 8 9.25 -9.50 4.50
CA LEU A 8 8.69 -8.26 5.04
C LEU A 8 9.26 -7.89 6.41
N LYS A 9 9.56 -8.89 7.26
CA LYS A 9 10.08 -8.66 8.61
C LYS A 9 11.57 -8.36 8.66
N GLU A 10 12.31 -8.78 7.65
CA GLU A 10 13.77 -8.56 7.56
C GLU A 10 14.12 -7.14 7.11
N SER A 11 13.20 -6.45 6.44
CA SER A 11 13.39 -5.09 5.95
C SER A 11 13.09 -4.05 7.03
N LYS A 12 13.88 -2.98 7.07
CA LYS A 12 13.63 -1.81 7.91
C LYS A 12 12.34 -1.08 7.53
N LEU A 13 11.99 -1.11 6.24
CA LEU A 13 10.78 -0.53 5.68
C LEU A 13 10.40 -1.30 4.42
N ASN A 14 9.13 -1.65 4.28
CA ASN A 14 8.58 -2.17 3.04
C ASN A 14 7.84 -1.05 2.32
N LEU A 15 8.11 -0.89 1.04
CA LEU A 15 7.54 0.19 0.25
C LEU A 15 6.90 -0.34 -1.02
N ILE A 16 5.61 -0.09 -1.17
CA ILE A 16 4.84 -0.31 -2.40
C ILE A 16 4.70 1.06 -3.07
N ALA A 17 5.38 1.29 -4.21
CA ALA A 17 5.34 2.57 -4.88
C ALA A 17 5.36 2.44 -6.41
N GLY A 18 4.79 3.44 -7.09
CA GLY A 18 4.77 3.53 -8.55
C GLY A 18 3.65 4.43 -9.06
N PRO A 19 3.50 4.58 -10.38
CA PRO A 19 2.44 5.41 -10.94
C PRO A 19 1.07 4.77 -10.74
N CYS A 20 0.05 5.60 -10.71
CA CYS A 20 -1.34 5.16 -10.54
C CYS A 20 -1.73 4.08 -11.56
N VAL A 21 -1.35 4.27 -12.84
CA VAL A 21 -1.74 3.44 -13.97
C VAL A 21 -0.57 3.25 -14.92
N LEU A 22 -0.58 2.16 -15.67
CA LEU A 22 0.38 1.87 -16.74
C LEU A 22 0.11 2.78 -17.94
N GLU A 23 1.06 3.66 -18.27
CA GLU A 23 0.91 4.68 -19.33
C GLU A 23 1.60 4.26 -20.63
N SER A 24 2.87 3.86 -20.55
CA SER A 24 3.61 3.30 -21.67
C SER A 24 4.67 2.31 -21.16
N LYS A 25 5.25 1.56 -22.08
CA LYS A 25 6.35 0.65 -21.76
C LYS A 25 7.56 1.43 -21.24
N GLU A 26 7.95 2.48 -21.93
CA GLU A 26 9.06 3.36 -21.58
C GLU A 26 8.86 3.98 -20.21
N HIS A 27 7.67 4.52 -19.94
CA HIS A 27 7.35 5.10 -18.64
C HIS A 27 7.41 4.05 -17.50
N ALA A 28 6.96 2.82 -17.75
CA ALA A 28 7.04 1.76 -16.76
C ALA A 28 8.49 1.41 -16.40
N PHE A 29 9.39 1.31 -17.41
CA PHE A 29 10.81 1.06 -17.18
C PHE A 29 11.50 2.23 -16.47
N ASP A 30 11.27 3.47 -16.90
CA ASP A 30 11.86 4.66 -16.31
C ASP A 30 11.45 4.80 -14.84
N MET A 31 10.16 4.62 -14.54
CA MET A 31 9.64 4.73 -13.18
C MET A 31 10.10 3.58 -12.29
N SER A 32 10.00 2.33 -12.75
CA SER A 32 10.44 1.17 -11.96
C SER A 32 11.94 1.22 -11.69
N GLY A 33 12.76 1.52 -12.70
CA GLY A 33 14.21 1.65 -12.58
C GLY A 33 14.61 2.74 -11.58
N SER A 34 14.04 3.97 -11.72
CA SER A 34 14.35 5.08 -10.82
C SER A 34 13.96 4.79 -9.37
N LEU A 35 12.81 4.16 -9.15
CA LEU A 35 12.35 3.83 -7.81
C LEU A 35 13.17 2.68 -7.19
N THR A 36 13.55 1.67 -7.98
CA THR A 36 14.41 0.56 -7.55
C THR A 36 15.77 1.09 -7.12
N GLU A 37 16.43 1.91 -7.95
CA GLU A 37 17.73 2.50 -7.64
C GLU A 37 17.74 3.25 -6.30
N ILE A 38 16.72 4.10 -6.06
CA ILE A 38 16.60 4.84 -4.79
C ILE A 38 16.38 3.88 -3.62
N CYS A 39 15.53 2.87 -3.79
CA CYS A 39 15.19 1.93 -2.71
C CYS A 39 16.38 1.00 -2.38
N ASP A 40 17.14 0.56 -3.38
CA ASP A 40 18.35 -0.24 -3.19
C ASP A 40 19.43 0.54 -2.44
N GLU A 41 19.67 1.80 -2.79
CA GLU A 41 20.62 2.68 -2.08
C GLU A 41 20.21 2.92 -0.62
N LEU A 42 18.91 2.91 -0.32
CA LEU A 42 18.37 3.07 1.02
C LEU A 42 18.19 1.75 1.78
N GLU A 43 18.53 0.62 1.16
CA GLU A 43 18.42 -0.73 1.73
C GLU A 43 16.98 -1.05 2.22
N ILE A 44 15.97 -0.69 1.42
CA ILE A 44 14.56 -0.96 1.72
C ILE A 44 13.96 -1.94 0.74
N ASN A 45 13.01 -2.76 1.21
CA ASN A 45 12.28 -3.68 0.36
C ASN A 45 11.27 -2.92 -0.50
N PHE A 46 11.40 -3.03 -1.82
CA PHE A 46 10.61 -2.29 -2.80
C PHE A 46 9.72 -3.21 -3.63
N ILE A 47 8.49 -2.78 -3.87
CA ILE A 47 7.50 -3.42 -4.74
C ILE A 47 6.95 -2.35 -5.67
N TYR A 48 7.16 -2.52 -6.97
CA TYR A 48 6.62 -1.61 -7.98
C TYR A 48 5.12 -1.80 -8.13
N LYS A 49 4.35 -0.71 -8.02
CA LYS A 49 2.89 -0.76 -8.16
C LYS A 49 2.42 0.01 -9.38
N THR A 50 1.69 -0.66 -10.24
CA THR A 50 0.94 -0.03 -11.32
C THR A 50 -0.36 -0.78 -11.61
N SER A 51 -1.40 -0.08 -12.10
CA SER A 51 -2.66 -0.69 -12.51
C SER A 51 -2.72 -0.79 -14.03
N PHE A 52 -3.17 -1.91 -14.56
CA PHE A 52 -3.45 -2.03 -15.99
C PHE A 52 -4.81 -1.43 -16.38
N ASP A 53 -5.74 -1.33 -15.42
CA ASP A 53 -7.10 -0.80 -15.63
C ASP A 53 -7.59 -0.02 -14.40
N LYS A 54 -8.43 0.97 -14.61
CA LYS A 54 -9.13 1.76 -13.58
C LYS A 54 -10.64 1.53 -13.65
N ALA A 55 -11.08 0.28 -13.40
CA ALA A 55 -12.44 -0.18 -13.64
C ALA A 55 -13.50 0.37 -12.68
N ASN A 56 -13.11 0.92 -11.53
CA ASN A 56 -14.03 1.33 -10.46
C ASN A 56 -14.07 2.85 -10.21
N ARG A 57 -13.83 3.66 -11.24
CA ARG A 57 -13.93 5.13 -11.19
C ARG A 57 -15.39 5.60 -11.18
N THR A 58 -15.63 6.83 -10.66
CA THR A 58 -16.96 7.42 -10.55
C THR A 58 -17.61 7.67 -11.90
N SER A 59 -16.86 8.19 -12.87
CA SER A 59 -17.39 8.48 -14.22
C SER A 59 -17.11 7.33 -15.18
N LYS A 60 -18.07 7.02 -16.04
CA LYS A 60 -17.89 6.07 -17.15
C LYS A 60 -16.84 6.53 -18.16
N ASP A 61 -16.61 7.84 -18.23
CA ASP A 61 -15.68 8.50 -19.14
C ASP A 61 -14.28 8.68 -18.50
N SER A 62 -14.05 8.14 -17.31
CA SER A 62 -12.75 8.17 -16.66
C SER A 62 -11.72 7.35 -17.45
N TYR A 63 -10.47 7.78 -17.37
CA TYR A 63 -9.35 7.05 -17.97
C TYR A 63 -9.29 5.61 -17.42
N ARG A 64 -9.20 4.63 -18.32
CA ARG A 64 -9.22 3.19 -18.00
C ARG A 64 -7.82 2.55 -18.07
N GLY A 65 -6.91 3.09 -18.83
CA GLY A 65 -5.59 2.53 -19.14
C GLY A 65 -5.44 2.28 -20.65
N GLU A 66 -4.19 2.22 -21.10
CA GLU A 66 -3.82 2.01 -22.52
C GLU A 66 -3.60 0.53 -22.86
N PHE A 67 -3.30 -0.30 -21.85
CA PHE A 67 -2.91 -1.68 -22.04
C PHE A 67 -4.04 -2.64 -21.69
N ASP A 68 -4.25 -3.64 -22.56
CA ASP A 68 -5.04 -4.79 -22.18
C ASP A 68 -4.28 -5.65 -21.15
N LEU A 69 -5.00 -6.53 -20.45
CA LEU A 69 -4.45 -7.34 -19.37
C LEU A 69 -3.29 -8.24 -19.83
N ARG A 70 -3.30 -8.77 -21.06
CA ARG A 70 -2.25 -9.67 -21.55
C ARG A 70 -0.96 -8.92 -21.81
N LYS A 71 -1.05 -7.78 -22.50
CA LYS A 71 0.11 -6.91 -22.75
C LYS A 71 0.71 -6.39 -21.45
N SER A 72 -0.15 -6.06 -20.48
CA SER A 72 0.31 -5.66 -19.15
C SER A 72 1.04 -6.78 -18.44
N ASN A 73 0.51 -8.00 -18.49
CA ASN A 73 1.18 -9.15 -17.90
C ASN A 73 2.52 -9.47 -18.57
N GLU A 74 2.62 -9.36 -19.90
CA GLU A 74 3.90 -9.51 -20.62
C GLU A 74 4.91 -8.46 -20.15
N LEU A 75 4.50 -7.20 -20.06
CA LEU A 75 5.35 -6.11 -19.60
C LEU A 75 5.81 -6.30 -18.15
N PHE A 76 4.95 -6.79 -17.26
CA PHE A 76 5.35 -7.08 -15.87
C PHE A 76 6.48 -8.10 -15.79
N GLY A 77 6.51 -9.08 -16.69
CA GLY A 77 7.60 -10.06 -16.78
C GLY A 77 8.93 -9.52 -17.33
N GLU A 78 8.93 -8.31 -17.89
CA GLU A 78 10.14 -7.65 -18.40
C GLU A 78 10.74 -6.67 -17.35
N LEU A 79 10.02 -6.33 -16.26
CA LEU A 79 10.51 -5.45 -15.20
C LEU A 79 11.46 -6.21 -14.25
N GLU A 80 12.51 -5.54 -13.80
CA GLU A 80 13.54 -6.13 -12.93
C GLU A 80 13.24 -5.94 -11.42
N CYS A 81 11.97 -5.85 -11.05
CA CYS A 81 11.51 -5.67 -9.66
C CYS A 81 10.23 -6.44 -9.40
N GLU A 82 9.88 -6.67 -8.14
CA GLU A 82 8.58 -7.24 -7.78
C GLU A 82 7.45 -6.31 -8.19
N VAL A 83 6.40 -6.86 -8.81
CA VAL A 83 5.27 -6.10 -9.34
C VAL A 83 3.98 -6.41 -8.59
N LEU A 84 3.31 -5.34 -8.14
CA LEU A 84 1.95 -5.39 -7.61
C LEU A 84 0.98 -4.71 -8.59
N THR A 85 -0.10 -5.40 -8.92
CA THR A 85 -1.20 -4.83 -9.73
C THR A 85 -2.57 -5.16 -9.16
N ASP A 86 -3.55 -4.27 -9.36
CA ASP A 86 -4.91 -4.49 -8.88
C ASP A 86 -5.77 -5.26 -9.87
N VAL A 87 -6.71 -6.03 -9.33
CA VAL A 87 -7.70 -6.85 -10.06
C VAL A 87 -9.11 -6.43 -9.68
N HIS A 88 -10.03 -6.48 -10.65
CA HIS A 88 -11.41 -6.03 -10.50
C HIS A 88 -12.45 -7.13 -10.74
N GLU A 89 -12.07 -8.17 -11.48
CA GLU A 89 -12.93 -9.30 -11.86
C GLU A 89 -12.27 -10.63 -11.46
N SER A 90 -13.06 -11.60 -11.06
CA SER A 90 -12.57 -12.88 -10.52
C SER A 90 -11.78 -13.75 -11.51
N TRP A 91 -11.86 -13.48 -12.81
CA TRP A 91 -11.08 -14.17 -13.82
C TRP A 91 -9.68 -13.56 -14.06
N GLN A 92 -9.47 -12.29 -13.72
CA GLN A 92 -8.21 -11.56 -13.97
C GLN A 92 -7.00 -12.13 -13.22
N PRO A 93 -7.10 -12.57 -11.95
CA PRO A 93 -5.98 -13.14 -11.22
C PRO A 93 -5.24 -14.24 -11.96
N PHE A 94 -5.97 -15.11 -12.67
CA PHE A 94 -5.40 -16.26 -13.37
C PHE A 94 -4.62 -15.90 -14.64
N LEU A 95 -4.76 -14.69 -15.15
CA LEU A 95 -4.05 -14.19 -16.33
C LEU A 95 -2.85 -13.31 -16.00
N LEU A 96 -2.60 -13.04 -14.73
CA LEU A 96 -1.52 -12.19 -14.23
C LEU A 96 -0.37 -13.03 -13.65
N SER A 97 0.16 -13.95 -14.46
CA SER A 97 1.24 -14.86 -14.04
C SER A 97 2.53 -14.13 -13.65
N ASN A 98 2.83 -12.99 -14.30
CA ASN A 98 4.04 -12.21 -14.10
C ASN A 98 3.91 -11.09 -13.05
N ALA A 99 2.71 -10.84 -12.51
CA ALA A 99 2.59 -10.03 -11.31
C ALA A 99 2.95 -10.89 -10.08
N ASP A 100 3.74 -10.36 -9.17
CA ASP A 100 4.17 -11.07 -7.96
C ASP A 100 3.11 -10.99 -6.86
N ILE A 101 2.43 -9.85 -6.76
CA ILE A 101 1.42 -9.57 -5.74
C ILE A 101 0.16 -9.03 -6.43
N LEU A 102 -0.98 -9.57 -6.04
CA LEU A 102 -2.28 -9.07 -6.49
C LEU A 102 -2.83 -8.03 -5.50
N GLN A 103 -3.62 -7.09 -5.99
CA GLN A 103 -4.31 -6.14 -5.12
C GLN A 103 -5.83 -6.18 -5.34
N VAL A 104 -6.57 -6.26 -4.23
CA VAL A 104 -8.01 -6.04 -4.22
C VAL A 104 -8.29 -4.58 -3.84
N PRO A 105 -8.88 -3.77 -4.74
CA PRO A 105 -9.23 -2.38 -4.46
C PRO A 105 -10.19 -2.22 -3.29
N ALA A 106 -10.15 -1.04 -2.64
CA ALA A 106 -10.91 -0.75 -1.43
C ALA A 106 -12.42 -0.97 -1.59
N PHE A 107 -13.03 -0.56 -2.70
CA PHE A 107 -14.46 -0.79 -2.95
C PHE A 107 -14.81 -2.27 -3.14
N LEU A 108 -13.85 -3.12 -3.47
CA LEU A 108 -14.03 -4.55 -3.73
C LEU A 108 -13.57 -5.45 -2.56
N CYS A 109 -13.17 -4.86 -1.44
CA CYS A 109 -12.60 -5.58 -0.28
C CYS A 109 -13.53 -6.63 0.34
N ARG A 110 -14.83 -6.64 0.00
CA ARG A 110 -15.82 -7.60 0.46
C ARG A 110 -16.24 -8.62 -0.60
N GLN A 111 -15.75 -8.50 -1.84
CA GLN A 111 -16.11 -9.36 -2.96
C GLN A 111 -15.52 -10.78 -2.77
N THR A 112 -16.36 -11.71 -2.32
CA THR A 112 -15.93 -13.07 -1.96
C THR A 112 -15.26 -13.79 -3.11
N ASN A 113 -15.89 -13.81 -4.29
CA ASN A 113 -15.33 -14.53 -5.45
C ASN A 113 -14.01 -13.92 -5.93
N LEU A 114 -13.83 -12.59 -5.84
CA LEU A 114 -12.60 -11.94 -6.23
C LEU A 114 -11.45 -12.30 -5.26
N ILE A 115 -11.71 -12.23 -3.95
CA ILE A 115 -10.71 -12.57 -2.93
C ILE A 115 -10.30 -14.04 -3.04
N MET A 116 -11.26 -14.95 -3.21
CA MET A 116 -10.98 -16.37 -3.38
C MET A 116 -10.21 -16.66 -4.68
N ALA A 117 -10.54 -15.97 -5.77
CA ALA A 117 -9.81 -16.12 -7.02
C ALA A 117 -8.34 -15.63 -6.91
N CYS A 118 -8.08 -14.58 -6.11
CA CYS A 118 -6.70 -14.20 -5.79
C CYS A 118 -5.99 -15.31 -5.00
N ALA A 119 -6.65 -15.85 -3.97
CA ALA A 119 -6.11 -16.94 -3.14
C ALA A 119 -5.78 -18.21 -3.98
N ASP A 120 -6.65 -18.57 -4.92
CA ASP A 120 -6.48 -19.74 -5.79
C ASP A 120 -5.24 -19.65 -6.71
N THR A 121 -4.67 -18.45 -6.90
CA THR A 121 -3.39 -18.29 -7.61
C THR A 121 -2.18 -18.65 -6.77
N GLY A 122 -2.32 -18.75 -5.45
CA GLY A 122 -1.21 -18.92 -4.51
C GLY A 122 -0.34 -17.68 -4.31
N LYS A 123 -0.68 -16.55 -4.94
CA LYS A 123 0.06 -15.28 -4.81
C LYS A 123 -0.33 -14.50 -3.56
N PRO A 124 0.61 -13.79 -2.92
CA PRO A 124 0.29 -12.82 -1.90
C PRO A 124 -0.72 -11.79 -2.41
N THR A 125 -1.64 -11.36 -1.56
CA THR A 125 -2.69 -10.42 -1.97
C THR A 125 -2.76 -9.23 -1.00
N ASN A 126 -2.59 -8.03 -1.53
CA ASN A 126 -2.84 -6.79 -0.81
C ASN A 126 -4.33 -6.42 -0.87
N ILE A 127 -5.03 -6.46 0.26
CA ILE A 127 -6.45 -6.09 0.33
C ILE A 127 -6.57 -4.70 0.94
N LYS A 128 -6.97 -3.73 0.14
CA LYS A 128 -7.22 -2.36 0.63
C LYS A 128 -8.52 -2.31 1.43
N LYS A 129 -8.44 -1.83 2.68
CA LYS A 129 -9.62 -1.62 3.51
C LYS A 129 -10.58 -0.63 2.83
N GLY A 130 -11.83 -1.02 2.68
CA GLY A 130 -12.87 -0.12 2.17
C GLY A 130 -13.09 1.08 3.10
N GLN A 131 -13.33 2.25 2.50
CA GLN A 131 -13.61 3.47 3.24
C GLN A 131 -14.84 3.37 4.13
N HIS A 132 -15.70 2.40 3.86
CA HIS A 132 -16.98 2.12 4.53
C HIS A 132 -16.92 0.94 5.50
N THR A 133 -15.75 0.30 5.65
CA THR A 133 -15.58 -0.87 6.51
C THR A 133 -14.83 -0.54 7.79
N SER A 134 -15.19 -1.21 8.88
CA SER A 134 -14.41 -1.13 10.12
C SER A 134 -13.13 -1.98 10.01
N PRO A 135 -12.07 -1.67 10.77
CA PRO A 135 -10.85 -2.47 10.78
C PRO A 135 -11.11 -3.93 11.20
N GLU A 136 -12.02 -4.17 12.14
CA GLU A 136 -12.37 -5.52 12.60
C GLU A 136 -13.00 -6.37 11.48
N SER A 137 -13.71 -5.72 10.54
CA SER A 137 -14.31 -6.45 9.39
C SER A 137 -13.27 -7.02 8.44
N MET A 138 -12.04 -6.51 8.46
CA MET A 138 -10.97 -6.99 7.57
C MET A 138 -10.51 -8.40 7.92
N LYS A 139 -10.74 -8.86 9.16
CA LYS A 139 -10.56 -10.26 9.54
C LYS A 139 -11.26 -11.22 8.57
N TYR A 140 -12.48 -10.91 8.18
CA TYR A 140 -13.26 -11.77 7.26
C TYR A 140 -12.69 -11.76 5.83
N ALA A 141 -12.03 -10.71 5.40
CA ALA A 141 -11.34 -10.70 4.12
C ALA A 141 -10.09 -11.61 4.16
N VAL A 142 -9.34 -11.58 5.26
CA VAL A 142 -8.21 -12.50 5.50
C VAL A 142 -8.70 -13.94 5.56
N GLU A 143 -9.78 -14.23 6.29
CA GLU A 143 -10.37 -15.58 6.37
C GLU A 143 -10.84 -16.12 5.01
N LYS A 144 -11.40 -15.26 4.14
CA LYS A 144 -11.81 -15.65 2.79
C LYS A 144 -10.62 -16.00 1.90
N HIS A 145 -9.50 -15.31 2.06
CA HIS A 145 -8.29 -15.58 1.31
C HIS A 145 -7.58 -16.83 1.83
N GLY A 146 -7.39 -16.95 3.13
CA GLY A 146 -6.79 -18.12 3.78
C GLY A 146 -5.29 -18.35 3.53
N GLY A 147 -4.62 -17.44 2.82
CA GLY A 147 -3.20 -17.48 2.48
C GLY A 147 -2.50 -16.17 2.87
N ASP A 148 -1.47 -15.79 2.12
CA ASP A 148 -0.67 -14.60 2.38
C ASP A 148 -1.39 -13.31 2.02
N VAL A 149 -1.72 -12.50 3.02
CA VAL A 149 -2.50 -11.25 2.87
C VAL A 149 -1.74 -10.09 3.48
N LEU A 150 -1.72 -8.96 2.79
CA LEU A 150 -1.47 -7.63 3.36
C LEU A 150 -2.80 -6.90 3.53
N LEU A 151 -2.96 -6.15 4.59
CA LEU A 151 -4.09 -5.24 4.77
C LEU A 151 -3.62 -3.80 4.62
N THR A 152 -4.25 -3.03 3.73
CA THR A 152 -3.90 -1.63 3.51
C THR A 152 -4.98 -0.69 4.04
N GLU A 153 -4.63 0.16 5.02
CA GLU A 153 -5.44 1.30 5.44
C GLU A 153 -5.27 2.45 4.43
N ARG A 154 -6.36 3.13 4.07
CA ARG A 154 -6.38 4.23 3.10
C ARG A 154 -7.39 5.34 3.41
N GLY A 155 -7.80 5.44 4.64
CA GLY A 155 -8.81 6.37 5.12
C GLY A 155 -10.23 5.82 5.09
N THR A 156 -11.05 6.40 5.93
CA THR A 156 -12.46 6.06 6.13
C THR A 156 -13.32 7.28 5.82
N PHE A 157 -14.51 7.09 5.27
CA PHE A 157 -15.43 8.19 4.99
C PHE A 157 -15.79 8.96 6.27
N PHE A 158 -15.65 10.28 6.18
CA PHE A 158 -16.14 11.23 7.17
C PHE A 158 -17.09 12.22 6.48
N GLY A 159 -18.36 11.91 6.52
CA GLY A 159 -19.35 12.58 5.67
C GLY A 159 -19.26 12.09 4.22
N TYR A 160 -19.46 12.99 3.24
CA TYR A 160 -19.53 12.60 1.82
C TYR A 160 -18.22 12.74 1.05
N ASN A 161 -17.40 13.73 1.37
CA ASN A 161 -16.27 14.13 0.53
C ASN A 161 -14.91 14.05 1.24
N ASN A 162 -14.90 13.90 2.56
CA ASN A 162 -13.67 13.86 3.33
C ASN A 162 -13.33 12.44 3.77
N LEU A 163 -12.04 12.19 3.92
CA LEU A 163 -11.50 10.98 4.54
C LEU A 163 -10.85 11.34 5.88
N VAL A 164 -10.93 10.42 6.81
CA VAL A 164 -10.22 10.46 8.09
C VAL A 164 -9.43 9.17 8.24
N VAL A 165 -8.20 9.27 8.68
CA VAL A 165 -7.39 8.10 9.06
C VAL A 165 -7.57 7.85 10.55
N ASP A 166 -8.16 6.72 10.88
CA ASP A 166 -8.18 6.21 12.24
C ASP A 166 -6.86 5.46 12.49
N MET A 167 -5.94 6.10 13.22
CA MET A 167 -4.62 5.50 13.53
C MET A 167 -4.75 4.22 14.37
N LEU A 168 -5.82 4.06 15.16
CA LEU A 168 -6.07 2.82 15.89
C LEU A 168 -6.45 1.66 14.96
N SER A 169 -6.95 1.95 13.75
CA SER A 169 -7.26 0.91 12.76
C SER A 169 -6.01 0.15 12.33
N LEU A 170 -4.86 0.81 12.27
CA LEU A 170 -3.58 0.19 11.94
C LEU A 170 -3.22 -0.88 12.97
N VAL A 171 -3.30 -0.53 14.26
CA VAL A 171 -3.01 -1.46 15.37
C VAL A 171 -3.97 -2.66 15.37
N LYS A 172 -5.28 -2.41 15.21
CA LYS A 172 -6.29 -3.47 15.20
C LYS A 172 -6.12 -4.44 14.03
N MET A 173 -5.80 -3.95 12.84
CA MET A 173 -5.61 -4.81 11.67
C MET A 173 -4.33 -5.66 11.75
N LYS A 174 -3.31 -5.22 12.48
CA LYS A 174 -2.08 -6.03 12.73
C LYS A 174 -2.36 -7.37 13.42
N GLU A 175 -3.50 -7.48 14.13
CA GLU A 175 -3.93 -8.76 14.72
C GLU A 175 -4.30 -9.82 13.68
N TYR A 176 -4.61 -9.41 12.44
CA TYR A 176 -5.14 -10.29 11.40
C TYR A 176 -4.12 -10.57 10.29
N ALA A 177 -3.32 -9.58 9.90
CA ALA A 177 -2.30 -9.67 8.86
C ALA A 177 -1.32 -8.48 8.94
N PRO A 178 -0.15 -8.53 8.27
CA PRO A 178 0.72 -7.36 8.13
C PRO A 178 -0.02 -6.17 7.53
N VAL A 179 0.28 -4.96 8.06
CA VAL A 179 -0.46 -3.73 7.73
C VAL A 179 0.39 -2.76 6.95
N ILE A 180 -0.13 -2.36 5.81
CA ILE A 180 0.39 -1.30 4.95
C ILE A 180 -0.46 -0.03 5.15
N PHE A 181 0.17 1.12 5.17
CA PHE A 181 -0.52 2.40 5.15
C PHE A 181 -0.38 3.11 3.80
N ASP A 182 -1.51 3.38 3.16
CA ASP A 182 -1.58 4.13 1.90
C ASP A 182 -1.67 5.63 2.19
N MET A 183 -0.52 6.30 2.12
CA MET A 183 -0.44 7.71 2.45
C MET A 183 -1.00 8.63 1.36
N THR A 184 -1.04 8.19 0.09
CA THR A 184 -1.52 9.02 -1.02
C THR A 184 -3.03 8.98 -1.19
N HIS A 185 -3.66 7.81 -1.08
CA HIS A 185 -5.11 7.74 -1.15
C HIS A 185 -5.82 8.20 0.12
N SER A 186 -5.12 8.28 1.26
CA SER A 186 -5.67 8.79 2.51
C SER A 186 -5.95 10.30 2.49
N VAL A 187 -5.32 11.04 1.57
CA VAL A 187 -5.51 12.50 1.41
C VAL A 187 -6.37 12.85 0.20
N GLN A 188 -7.04 11.86 -0.41
CA GLN A 188 -7.98 12.11 -1.50
C GLN A 188 -9.18 12.92 -1.03
N GLN A 189 -9.61 13.83 -1.89
CA GLN A 189 -10.86 14.57 -1.74
C GLN A 189 -11.74 14.32 -2.96
N VAL A 190 -12.91 13.74 -2.74
CA VAL A 190 -13.87 13.51 -3.82
C VAL A 190 -14.68 14.79 -4.03
N SER A 191 -14.45 15.50 -5.12
CA SER A 191 -15.27 16.65 -5.49
C SER A 191 -15.80 16.50 -6.92
N GLY A 192 -17.09 16.19 -7.03
CA GLY A 192 -17.76 16.05 -8.34
C GLY A 192 -17.24 14.86 -9.17
N ARG A 193 -16.79 15.12 -10.40
CA ARG A 193 -16.31 14.09 -11.34
C ARG A 193 -14.82 13.80 -11.24
N VAL A 194 -14.06 14.62 -10.51
CA VAL A 194 -12.60 14.53 -10.42
C VAL A 194 -12.21 14.22 -8.99
N THR A 195 -11.33 13.27 -8.82
CA THR A 195 -10.69 12.99 -7.53
C THR A 195 -9.62 14.04 -7.31
N GLY A 196 -9.87 14.98 -6.41
CA GLY A 196 -8.89 15.94 -5.92
C GLY A 196 -8.10 15.35 -4.75
N GLY A 197 -7.18 16.11 -4.21
CA GLY A 197 -6.42 15.75 -3.03
C GLY A 197 -5.33 16.76 -2.69
N ASN A 198 -4.66 16.50 -1.60
CA ASN A 198 -3.60 17.37 -1.13
C ASN A 198 -2.34 16.56 -0.81
N ARG A 199 -1.47 16.39 -1.83
CA ARG A 199 -0.21 15.63 -1.72
C ARG A 199 0.69 16.09 -0.57
N GLU A 200 0.58 17.35 -0.16
CA GLU A 200 1.41 17.92 0.92
C GLU A 200 1.18 17.23 2.27
N PHE A 201 -0.02 16.71 2.49
CA PHE A 201 -0.36 16.02 3.73
C PHE A 201 -0.03 14.51 3.70
N ALA A 202 0.24 13.94 2.55
CA ALA A 202 0.58 12.52 2.45
C ALA A 202 1.81 12.16 3.31
N PRO A 203 2.95 12.88 3.25
CA PRO A 203 4.10 12.58 4.11
C PRO A 203 3.82 12.81 5.61
N VAL A 204 2.89 13.71 5.96
CA VAL A 204 2.49 13.93 7.36
C VAL A 204 1.82 12.69 7.93
N LEU A 205 0.84 12.13 7.20
CA LEU A 205 0.17 10.90 7.59
C LEU A 205 1.11 9.70 7.54
N GLY A 206 2.01 9.65 6.55
CA GLY A 206 3.04 8.61 6.43
C GLY A 206 3.91 8.53 7.69
N ARG A 207 4.43 9.65 8.18
CA ARG A 207 5.22 9.70 9.42
C ARG A 207 4.43 9.20 10.64
N ALA A 208 3.17 9.66 10.77
CA ALA A 208 2.32 9.24 11.89
C ALA A 208 2.06 7.72 11.87
N ALA A 209 1.77 7.15 10.71
CA ALA A 209 1.56 5.71 10.56
C ALA A 209 2.85 4.92 10.82
N THR A 210 3.99 5.39 10.29
CA THR A 210 5.29 4.71 10.50
C THR A 210 5.68 4.69 11.96
N ALA A 211 5.43 5.78 12.71
CA ALA A 211 5.69 5.85 14.15
C ALA A 211 4.86 4.85 14.99
N ILE A 212 3.75 4.34 14.45
CA ILE A 212 2.94 3.28 15.10
C ILE A 212 3.58 1.89 14.94
N GLY A 213 4.57 1.74 14.04
CA GLY A 213 5.21 0.46 13.76
C GLY A 213 4.40 -0.40 12.79
N ILE A 214 3.95 0.16 11.67
CA ILE A 214 3.32 -0.58 10.57
C ILE A 214 4.35 -1.43 9.81
N ASP A 215 3.87 -2.41 9.03
CA ASP A 215 4.73 -3.33 8.28
C ASP A 215 5.20 -2.75 6.94
N GLY A 216 4.58 -1.67 6.44
CA GLY A 216 5.01 -1.00 5.23
C GLY A 216 4.13 0.18 4.82
N LEU A 217 4.56 0.87 3.78
CA LEU A 217 3.89 2.03 3.21
C LEU A 217 3.50 1.77 1.75
N PHE A 218 2.42 2.41 1.34
CA PHE A 218 2.00 2.50 -0.05
C PHE A 218 1.95 3.97 -0.46
N MET A 219 2.53 4.31 -1.63
CA MET A 219 2.44 5.65 -2.19
C MET A 219 2.41 5.63 -3.72
N GLU A 220 1.59 6.47 -4.31
CA GLU A 220 1.66 6.72 -5.75
C GLU A 220 2.71 7.79 -6.03
N VAL A 221 3.60 7.50 -6.98
CA VAL A 221 4.75 8.34 -7.37
C VAL A 221 4.76 8.50 -8.87
N HIS A 222 5.03 9.71 -9.35
CA HIS A 222 5.07 10.00 -10.77
C HIS A 222 6.14 11.05 -11.08
N ASN A 223 6.78 10.97 -12.26
CA ASN A 223 7.76 11.95 -12.71
C ASN A 223 7.13 13.32 -13.03
N ASP A 224 5.89 13.33 -13.54
CA ASP A 224 5.09 14.54 -13.82
C ASP A 224 3.63 14.36 -13.39
N PRO A 225 3.34 14.37 -12.07
CA PRO A 225 2.00 14.07 -11.57
C PRO A 225 0.95 15.10 -11.96
N ASP A 226 1.34 16.32 -12.33
CA ASP A 226 0.38 17.36 -12.72
C ASP A 226 -0.23 17.11 -14.12
N ASN A 227 0.44 16.31 -14.95
CA ASN A 227 -0.04 15.85 -16.26
C ASN A 227 -0.40 14.36 -16.30
N ALA A 228 -0.36 13.66 -15.17
CA ALA A 228 -0.71 12.26 -15.11
C ALA A 228 -2.19 12.01 -15.47
N PRO A 229 -2.52 10.90 -16.17
CA PRO A 229 -3.88 10.62 -16.63
C PRO A 229 -4.87 10.30 -15.50
N SER A 230 -4.38 9.98 -14.30
CA SER A 230 -5.19 9.61 -13.14
C SER A 230 -4.51 10.02 -11.83
N ASP A 231 -5.30 10.45 -10.83
CA ASP A 231 -4.91 10.75 -9.44
C ASP A 231 -3.74 11.73 -9.21
N GLY A 232 -3.34 12.48 -10.23
CA GLY A 232 -2.16 13.33 -10.22
C GLY A 232 -2.03 14.29 -9.02
N GLN A 233 -3.16 14.78 -8.48
CA GLN A 233 -3.16 15.72 -7.34
C GLN A 233 -2.67 15.07 -6.03
N ASN A 234 -2.75 13.75 -5.91
CA ASN A 234 -2.34 13.01 -4.71
C ASN A 234 -0.94 12.41 -4.82
N MET A 235 -0.44 12.21 -6.05
CA MET A 235 0.83 11.54 -6.28
C MET A 235 2.02 12.34 -5.78
N ILE A 236 2.97 11.66 -5.19
CA ILE A 236 4.29 12.20 -4.84
C ILE A 236 5.08 12.44 -6.13
N ARG A 237 5.80 13.55 -6.22
CA ARG A 237 6.72 13.79 -7.32
C ARG A 237 7.97 12.94 -7.15
N LEU A 238 8.43 12.28 -8.22
CA LEU A 238 9.62 11.45 -8.19
C LEU A 238 10.84 12.19 -7.61
N LYS A 239 11.00 13.48 -7.92
CA LYS A 239 12.08 14.30 -7.37
C LYS A 239 12.06 14.47 -5.84
N ASP A 240 10.88 14.36 -5.21
CA ASP A 240 10.69 14.53 -3.77
C ASP A 240 10.71 13.17 -3.03
N PHE A 241 10.66 12.06 -3.79
CA PHE A 241 10.50 10.69 -3.27
C PHE A 241 11.62 10.31 -2.31
N ARG A 242 12.90 10.48 -2.70
CA ARG A 242 14.06 10.14 -1.85
C ARG A 242 13.97 10.80 -0.47
N GLY A 243 13.84 12.12 -0.40
CA GLY A 243 13.82 12.85 0.88
C GLY A 243 12.63 12.48 1.77
N ILE A 244 11.48 12.12 1.15
CA ILE A 244 10.33 11.62 1.90
C ILE A 244 10.66 10.25 2.50
N VAL A 245 11.22 9.32 1.71
CA VAL A 245 11.54 7.96 2.17
C VAL A 245 12.63 7.97 3.24
N GLU A 246 13.68 8.80 3.12
CA GLU A 246 14.70 8.97 4.14
C GLU A 246 14.09 9.41 5.48
N THR A 247 13.19 10.39 5.45
CA THR A 247 12.45 10.81 6.65
C THR A 247 11.62 9.68 7.23
N LEU A 248 10.92 8.90 6.41
CA LEU A 248 10.09 7.78 6.87
C LEU A 248 10.93 6.65 7.49
N LEU A 249 12.15 6.40 6.97
CA LEU A 249 13.10 5.45 7.53
C LEU A 249 13.56 5.84 8.94
N GLU A 250 13.77 7.15 9.20
CA GLU A 250 14.09 7.62 10.54
C GLU A 250 12.98 7.28 11.54
N PHE A 251 11.71 7.50 11.15
CA PHE A 251 10.55 7.16 12.00
C PHE A 251 10.40 5.64 12.18
N ALA A 252 10.64 4.84 11.13
CA ALA A 252 10.60 3.38 11.24
C ALA A 252 11.67 2.85 12.20
N THR A 253 12.87 3.40 12.13
CA THR A 253 13.96 3.04 13.04
C THR A 253 13.62 3.36 14.50
N ILE A 254 13.05 4.53 14.76
CA ILE A 254 12.59 4.92 16.12
C ILE A 254 11.49 3.99 16.61
N ALA A 255 10.51 3.66 15.76
CA ALA A 255 9.43 2.74 16.12
C ALA A 255 9.95 1.35 16.49
N GLN A 256 10.86 0.79 15.70
CA GLN A 256 11.47 -0.52 15.98
C GLN A 256 12.28 -0.51 17.29
N GLN A 257 13.02 0.56 17.55
CA GLN A 257 13.75 0.71 18.82
C GLN A 257 12.80 0.79 20.03
N ALA A 258 11.69 1.52 19.90
CA ALA A 258 10.68 1.63 20.93
C ALA A 258 10.00 0.28 21.23
N GLU A 259 9.65 -0.49 20.18
CA GLU A 259 9.11 -1.84 20.34
C GLU A 259 10.09 -2.78 21.05
N HIS A 260 11.38 -2.72 20.69
CA HIS A 260 12.42 -3.55 21.32
C HIS A 260 12.58 -3.24 22.82
N VAL A 261 12.57 -1.96 23.18
CA VAL A 261 12.68 -1.52 24.59
C VAL A 261 11.45 -1.97 25.39
N ILE A 262 10.24 -1.84 24.83
CA ILE A 262 8.99 -2.21 25.53
C ILE A 262 8.87 -3.73 25.70
N CYS A 263 9.28 -4.52 24.70
CA CYS A 263 9.16 -5.98 24.74
C CYS A 263 10.23 -6.68 25.58
N ASN A 264 11.40 -6.05 25.79
CA ASN A 264 12.53 -6.68 26.47
C ASN A 264 12.68 -6.28 27.95
N ASP A 265 11.72 -5.59 28.56
CA ASP A 265 11.79 -5.10 29.97
C ASP A 265 13.09 -4.33 30.30
N GLU A 266 13.79 -3.79 29.32
CA GLU A 266 15.04 -3.04 29.48
C GLU A 266 14.83 -1.57 29.83
N VAL A 267 13.81 -1.25 30.62
CA VAL A 267 13.73 0.09 31.24
C VAL A 267 14.43 0.02 32.60
N PRO A 268 15.69 0.49 32.73
CA PRO A 268 16.32 0.56 34.04
C PRO A 268 15.58 1.60 34.90
N GLY A 269 14.82 1.17 35.87
CA GLY A 269 14.49 2.03 37.00
C GLY A 269 13.08 2.57 37.14
N SER A 270 12.03 1.78 36.93
CA SER A 270 10.69 2.15 37.43
C SER A 270 9.97 0.99 38.11
N ILE A 271 10.59 0.39 39.11
CA ILE A 271 9.88 -0.34 40.16
C ILE A 271 9.87 0.55 41.40
N PRO A 272 8.74 1.16 41.80
CA PRO A 272 8.62 1.68 43.14
C PRO A 272 8.65 0.47 44.06
N GLY A 273 9.67 0.45 44.95
CA GLY A 273 9.81 -0.62 45.94
C GLY A 273 8.50 -0.85 46.69
N GLY A 274 7.99 -2.07 46.58
CA GLY A 274 6.89 -2.55 47.41
C GLY A 274 7.30 -2.53 48.86
N GLY A 275 6.81 -1.50 49.58
CA GLY A 275 6.84 -1.44 51.02
C GLY A 275 5.97 -2.57 51.61
N SER A 276 6.60 -3.55 52.19
CA SER A 276 5.99 -4.48 53.08
C SER A 276 5.32 -3.77 54.22
N LYS A 277 4.02 -3.98 54.42
CA LYS A 277 3.41 -4.27 55.75
C LYS A 277 2.08 -4.98 55.56
#